data_575331f6b094d0ab18b3245f646e328f
#
_entry.id   575331f6b094d0ab18b3245f646e328f
#
_cell.length_a   1.000
_cell.length_b   1.000
_cell.length_c   1.000
_cell.angle_alpha   90.00
_cell.angle_beta   90.00
_cell.angle_gamma   90.00
#
_symmetry.space_group_name_H-M   'P 1'
#
loop_
_entity.id
_entity.type
_entity.pdbx_description
1 polymer ?
#
loop_
_entity_poly.entity_id
_entity_poly.type
_entity_poly.pdbx_seq_one_letter_code
_entity_poly.pdbx_strand_id
1 'polypeptide(L)'
;MSLFVAGCANTSPDTASVNANLPQVTNVKTISGTTEIGLEWPSYAEYSDVQGFQIFRAEMNGGEMKRVAVVKDKYSTHFVDTKLAPETTYKYVVKTYGGGAVSESAPVTVASTTKLMDSVPFAQAIYGLPERIKIIWRPHPDLRVKSYVIERRSLGSQSWSKRAEVDGRLSAEYIDKVGSGQSYEYRIFVKTANGELSKPSEILQATTKNLPNGVSQVTASSNLPKRINISWVGTTAEDFKTYRVYSSRNEYLPFTILGETTANSYDDYIDDNGGVRFYKVTAVDKDGLESPKGEAVKGQTLDAPNAPSLQSVTQEGKAVRIVWENSDTRVVKYHIEKSQILGMVPDEKFEVMGGNSFSDTNIEKGKTYYYKVYGVDEYGVTSPASNSLSVEVN
;
A
#
# COMPACT_ATOMS: atom_id res chain seq x y z
N MET A 1 -23.98 9.18 -36.99
CA MET A 1 -23.23 8.00 -37.44
C MET A 1 -22.29 8.47 -38.53
N SER A 2 -21.11 8.98 -38.12
CA SER A 2 -20.09 9.54 -39.02
C SER A 2 -19.09 8.45 -39.37
N LEU A 3 -19.02 8.09 -40.64
CA LEU A 3 -18.01 7.16 -41.17
C LEU A 3 -16.65 7.87 -41.18
N PHE A 4 -15.75 7.46 -40.30
CA PHE A 4 -14.31 7.76 -40.42
C PHE A 4 -13.70 6.80 -41.45
N VAL A 5 -13.32 7.34 -42.60
CA VAL A 5 -12.46 6.63 -43.57
C VAL A 5 -11.01 6.89 -43.18
N ALA A 6 -10.37 5.94 -42.45
CA ALA A 6 -8.94 5.94 -42.25
C ALA A 6 -8.25 5.51 -43.56
N GLY A 7 -7.67 6.43 -44.31
CA GLY A 7 -6.87 6.17 -45.48
C GLY A 7 -5.43 5.80 -45.11
N CYS A 8 -5.00 4.57 -45.36
CA CYS A 8 -3.58 4.18 -45.32
C CYS A 8 -2.79 4.96 -46.36
N ALA A 9 -1.79 5.71 -45.95
CA ALA A 9 -0.87 6.42 -46.83
C ALA A 9 0.11 5.43 -47.44
N ASN A 10 -0.09 5.05 -48.72
CA ASN A 10 0.96 4.44 -49.54
C ASN A 10 1.81 5.60 -50.12
N THR A 11 3.03 5.72 -49.66
CA THR A 11 4.05 6.65 -50.18
C THR A 11 4.66 6.09 -51.48
N SER A 12 4.04 6.34 -52.62
CA SER A 12 4.74 6.29 -53.90
C SER A 12 5.13 7.72 -54.29
N PRO A 13 6.29 7.94 -54.95
CA PRO A 13 6.67 9.27 -55.42
C PRO A 13 5.65 9.77 -56.45
N ASP A 14 5.21 11.00 -56.23
CA ASP A 14 4.07 11.61 -56.92
C ASP A 14 4.49 12.15 -58.27
N THR A 15 4.53 11.27 -59.29
CA THR A 15 4.66 11.64 -60.70
C THR A 15 3.32 11.56 -61.41
N ALA A 16 2.26 12.12 -60.81
CA ALA A 16 1.03 12.27 -61.51
C ALA A 16 1.24 13.21 -62.71
N SER A 17 0.85 12.78 -63.92
CA SER A 17 0.88 13.63 -65.09
C SER A 17 0.01 14.86 -64.87
N VAL A 18 0.43 16.00 -65.39
CA VAL A 18 -0.34 17.25 -65.30
C VAL A 18 -1.26 17.33 -66.52
N ASN A 19 -2.53 17.66 -66.30
CA ASN A 19 -3.52 17.94 -67.34
C ASN A 19 -4.03 19.37 -67.20
N ALA A 20 -3.65 20.23 -68.16
CA ALA A 20 -4.02 21.64 -68.15
C ALA A 20 -5.55 21.90 -68.35
N ASN A 21 -6.30 20.87 -68.83
CA ASN A 21 -7.75 20.98 -68.97
C ASN A 21 -8.53 20.75 -67.68
N LEU A 22 -7.87 20.20 -66.65
CA LEU A 22 -8.51 20.06 -65.35
C LEU A 22 -8.55 21.45 -64.63
N PRO A 23 -9.72 21.84 -64.06
CA PRO A 23 -9.85 23.14 -63.42
C PRO A 23 -8.97 23.24 -62.19
N GLN A 24 -8.31 24.39 -62.02
CA GLN A 24 -7.53 24.69 -60.81
C GLN A 24 -8.46 24.99 -59.65
N VAL A 25 -8.17 24.47 -58.45
CA VAL A 25 -8.91 24.82 -57.25
C VAL A 25 -8.46 26.22 -56.77
N THR A 26 -9.40 27.12 -56.68
CA THR A 26 -9.19 28.50 -56.20
C THR A 26 -10.08 28.81 -55.00
N ASN A 27 -9.82 29.91 -54.27
CA ASN A 27 -10.64 30.37 -53.14
C ASN A 27 -10.75 29.32 -52.02
N VAL A 28 -9.67 28.67 -51.69
CA VAL A 28 -9.61 27.76 -50.55
C VAL A 28 -9.64 28.59 -49.27
N LYS A 29 -10.66 28.36 -48.44
CA LYS A 29 -10.79 28.93 -47.09
C LYS A 29 -10.28 27.97 -46.05
N THR A 30 -9.89 28.49 -44.90
CA THR A 30 -9.34 27.65 -43.80
C THR A 30 -9.97 27.99 -42.46
N ILE A 31 -10.14 26.97 -41.65
CA ILE A 31 -10.46 27.10 -40.21
C ILE A 31 -9.39 26.32 -39.46
N SER A 32 -8.74 26.98 -38.48
CA SER A 32 -7.63 26.41 -37.74
C SER A 32 -8.06 26.01 -36.33
N GLY A 33 -7.78 24.76 -35.97
CA GLY A 33 -7.77 24.25 -34.60
C GLY A 33 -6.32 24.18 -34.05
N THR A 34 -6.15 23.52 -32.91
CA THR A 34 -4.85 23.37 -32.26
C THR A 34 -3.94 22.35 -32.95
N THR A 35 -4.52 21.26 -33.44
CA THR A 35 -3.81 20.14 -34.11
C THR A 35 -4.46 19.74 -35.41
N GLU A 36 -5.31 20.60 -35.97
CA GLU A 36 -6.04 20.36 -37.19
C GLU A 36 -6.29 21.65 -37.96
N ILE A 37 -6.43 21.54 -39.29
CA ILE A 37 -6.82 22.63 -40.18
C ILE A 37 -7.88 22.09 -41.12
N GLY A 38 -9.06 22.70 -41.08
CA GLY A 38 -10.14 22.51 -42.05
C GLY A 38 -9.89 23.34 -43.29
N LEU A 39 -10.01 22.71 -44.46
CA LEU A 39 -9.97 23.34 -45.78
C LEU A 39 -11.35 23.27 -46.41
N GLU A 40 -11.82 24.36 -47.00
CA GLU A 40 -13.08 24.47 -47.75
C GLU A 40 -12.78 25.07 -49.09
N TRP A 41 -13.36 24.51 -50.15
CA TRP A 41 -13.23 25.00 -51.52
C TRP A 41 -14.59 24.98 -52.26
N PRO A 42 -14.77 25.77 -53.37
CA PRO A 42 -16.00 25.77 -54.14
C PRO A 42 -16.32 24.42 -54.75
N SER A 43 -17.57 24.17 -55.13
CA SER A 43 -18.00 22.98 -55.83
C SER A 43 -17.39 22.92 -57.22
N TYR A 44 -16.91 21.72 -57.62
CA TYR A 44 -16.44 21.38 -58.97
C TYR A 44 -17.28 20.26 -59.59
N ALA A 45 -18.51 20.08 -59.11
CA ALA A 45 -19.41 19.01 -59.52
C ALA A 45 -19.81 19.11 -60.99
N GLU A 46 -19.81 20.31 -61.57
CA GLU A 46 -20.16 20.57 -62.97
C GLU A 46 -19.09 20.11 -64.01
N TYR A 47 -17.86 19.89 -63.55
CA TYR A 47 -16.78 19.49 -64.40
C TYR A 47 -16.78 17.95 -64.56
N SER A 48 -17.14 17.46 -65.74
CA SER A 48 -17.26 16.00 -66.03
C SER A 48 -15.97 15.24 -65.83
N ASP A 49 -14.82 15.87 -66.08
CA ASP A 49 -13.49 15.25 -66.09
C ASP A 49 -12.87 15.20 -64.69
N VAL A 50 -13.48 15.89 -63.70
CA VAL A 50 -13.03 15.86 -62.30
C VAL A 50 -13.59 14.62 -61.59
N GLN A 51 -12.71 13.81 -61.01
CA GLN A 51 -13.05 12.64 -60.21
C GLN A 51 -12.89 12.86 -58.69
N GLY A 52 -12.19 13.93 -58.30
CA GLY A 52 -11.96 14.29 -56.91
C GLY A 52 -10.80 15.26 -56.72
N PHE A 53 -10.22 15.27 -55.53
CA PHE A 53 -9.19 16.24 -55.16
C PHE A 53 -7.97 15.56 -54.52
N GLN A 54 -6.79 16.13 -54.78
CA GLN A 54 -5.56 15.78 -54.08
C GLN A 54 -5.10 16.98 -53.23
N ILE A 55 -4.83 16.74 -51.96
CA ILE A 55 -4.39 17.74 -51.01
C ILE A 55 -2.91 17.55 -50.72
N PHE A 56 -2.15 18.62 -50.93
CA PHE A 56 -0.71 18.67 -50.69
C PHE A 56 -0.42 19.65 -49.54
N ARG A 57 0.56 19.30 -48.71
CA ARG A 57 0.99 20.12 -47.58
C ARG A 57 2.51 20.21 -47.49
N ALA A 58 3.02 21.33 -47.05
CA ALA A 58 4.38 21.56 -46.55
C ALA A 58 4.33 22.47 -45.31
N GLU A 59 5.34 22.39 -44.47
CA GLU A 59 5.55 23.40 -43.42
C GLU A 59 6.07 24.70 -44.06
N MET A 60 5.72 25.85 -43.45
CA MET A 60 6.13 27.16 -44.00
C MET A 60 7.66 27.34 -44.04
N ASN A 61 8.37 26.80 -43.02
CA ASN A 61 9.78 27.02 -42.81
C ASN A 61 10.70 26.01 -43.56
N GLY A 62 10.16 25.21 -44.46
CA GLY A 62 10.93 24.24 -45.26
C GLY A 62 10.16 22.96 -45.48
N GLY A 63 10.66 22.19 -46.44
CA GLY A 63 10.04 20.90 -46.84
C GLY A 63 9.40 20.91 -48.20
N GLU A 64 9.46 19.79 -48.87
CA GLU A 64 8.75 19.55 -50.12
C GLU A 64 7.24 19.45 -49.89
N MET A 65 6.46 19.92 -50.86
CA MET A 65 5.03 19.72 -50.89
C MET A 65 4.71 18.23 -51.04
N LYS A 66 4.15 17.62 -49.99
CA LYS A 66 3.80 16.18 -50.01
C LYS A 66 2.29 16.01 -50.06
N ARG A 67 1.83 15.03 -50.85
CA ARG A 67 0.42 14.65 -50.86
C ARG A 67 0.03 14.04 -49.53
N VAL A 68 -0.91 14.68 -48.82
CA VAL A 68 -1.42 14.22 -47.51
C VAL A 68 -2.76 13.52 -47.59
N ALA A 69 -3.54 13.77 -48.66
CA ALA A 69 -4.83 13.11 -48.88
C ALA A 69 -5.24 13.05 -50.34
N VAL A 70 -6.13 12.08 -50.65
CA VAL A 70 -6.90 11.99 -51.87
C VAL A 70 -8.38 11.89 -51.50
N VAL A 71 -9.17 12.85 -51.91
CA VAL A 71 -10.63 12.86 -51.76
C VAL A 71 -11.24 12.34 -53.03
N LYS A 72 -11.73 11.07 -53.01
CA LYS A 72 -12.24 10.34 -54.19
C LYS A 72 -13.71 10.64 -54.51
N ASP A 73 -14.10 11.89 -54.33
CA ASP A 73 -15.46 12.33 -54.59
C ASP A 73 -15.44 13.77 -55.10
N LYS A 74 -15.88 13.98 -56.32
CA LYS A 74 -15.94 15.30 -56.96
C LYS A 74 -16.95 16.26 -56.31
N TYR A 75 -17.90 15.71 -55.55
CA TYR A 75 -18.91 16.51 -54.85
C TYR A 75 -18.40 17.02 -53.49
N SER A 76 -17.26 16.53 -53.02
CA SER A 76 -16.64 16.99 -51.79
C SER A 76 -16.13 18.44 -51.94
N THR A 77 -16.38 19.26 -50.94
CA THR A 77 -15.91 20.65 -50.84
C THR A 77 -15.08 20.94 -49.61
N HIS A 78 -14.81 19.91 -48.83
CA HIS A 78 -14.10 20.03 -47.52
C HIS A 78 -13.12 18.92 -47.31
N PHE A 79 -12.06 19.24 -46.58
CA PHE A 79 -11.11 18.28 -46.02
C PHE A 79 -10.58 18.79 -44.69
N VAL A 80 -10.36 17.89 -43.72
CA VAL A 80 -9.73 18.23 -42.43
C VAL A 80 -8.40 17.51 -42.33
N ASP A 81 -7.33 18.28 -42.26
CA ASP A 81 -6.00 17.79 -41.98
C ASP A 81 -5.78 17.75 -40.48
N THR A 82 -5.39 16.60 -39.93
CA THR A 82 -5.31 16.33 -38.50
C THR A 82 -3.89 15.90 -38.07
N LYS A 83 -3.64 15.83 -36.75
CA LYS A 83 -2.34 15.47 -36.16
C LYS A 83 -1.23 16.46 -36.54
N LEU A 84 -1.58 17.71 -36.69
CA LEU A 84 -0.66 18.80 -36.94
C LEU A 84 0.03 19.24 -35.63
N ALA A 85 1.23 19.81 -35.77
CA ALA A 85 1.90 20.43 -34.65
C ALA A 85 1.22 21.74 -34.28
N PRO A 86 1.00 22.05 -33.00
CA PRO A 86 0.48 23.34 -32.58
C PRO A 86 1.42 24.50 -32.97
N GLU A 87 0.87 25.70 -33.07
CA GLU A 87 1.60 26.95 -33.37
C GLU A 87 2.48 26.85 -34.65
N THR A 88 2.07 26.00 -35.60
CA THR A 88 2.84 25.70 -36.82
C THR A 88 2.07 26.20 -38.04
N THR A 89 2.78 26.86 -38.95
CA THR A 89 2.24 27.36 -40.20
C THR A 89 2.49 26.39 -41.33
N TYR A 90 1.43 26.06 -42.05
CA TYR A 90 1.44 25.14 -43.18
C TYR A 90 1.03 25.82 -44.47
N LYS A 91 1.59 25.36 -45.59
CA LYS A 91 1.20 25.66 -46.95
C LYS A 91 0.38 24.53 -47.48
N TYR A 92 -0.75 24.80 -48.09
CA TYR A 92 -1.62 23.83 -48.72
C TYR A 92 -1.81 24.17 -50.21
N VAL A 93 -1.89 23.13 -51.01
CA VAL A 93 -2.31 23.18 -52.39
C VAL A 93 -3.39 22.10 -52.57
N VAL A 94 -4.56 22.49 -53.07
CA VAL A 94 -5.63 21.55 -53.42
C VAL A 94 -5.70 21.50 -54.94
N LYS A 95 -5.56 20.31 -55.54
CA LYS A 95 -5.63 20.06 -56.97
C LYS A 95 -6.83 19.18 -57.30
N THR A 96 -7.53 19.45 -58.37
CA THR A 96 -8.45 18.48 -58.95
C THR A 96 -7.64 17.31 -59.59
N TYR A 97 -8.25 16.16 -59.61
CA TYR A 97 -7.69 15.03 -60.38
C TYR A 97 -8.76 14.29 -61.19
N GLY A 98 -8.35 13.70 -62.32
CA GLY A 98 -9.19 12.90 -63.20
C GLY A 98 -8.37 12.29 -64.33
N GLY A 99 -8.80 11.13 -64.84
CA GLY A 99 -8.11 10.49 -65.93
C GLY A 99 -6.65 10.10 -65.66
N GLY A 100 -6.26 9.89 -64.38
CA GLY A 100 -4.90 9.58 -63.97
C GLY A 100 -3.96 10.80 -63.88
N ALA A 101 -4.46 12.02 -64.08
CA ALA A 101 -3.69 13.25 -64.04
C ALA A 101 -4.25 14.25 -62.95
N VAL A 102 -3.46 15.25 -62.60
CA VAL A 102 -3.86 16.37 -61.72
C VAL A 102 -3.87 17.68 -62.47
N SER A 103 -4.64 18.64 -61.96
CA SER A 103 -4.58 20.01 -62.51
C SER A 103 -3.18 20.60 -62.36
N GLU A 104 -2.89 21.63 -63.16
CA GLU A 104 -1.68 22.43 -63.04
C GLU A 104 -1.50 22.99 -61.60
N SER A 105 -0.58 23.92 -61.40
CA SER A 105 -0.38 24.58 -60.11
C SER A 105 -1.65 25.29 -59.69
N ALA A 106 -2.11 25.06 -58.46
CA ALA A 106 -3.19 25.84 -57.82
C ALA A 106 -2.59 26.84 -56.82
N PRO A 107 -3.33 27.90 -56.46
CA PRO A 107 -2.88 28.86 -55.47
C PRO A 107 -2.50 28.18 -54.13
N VAL A 108 -1.41 28.65 -53.55
CA VAL A 108 -0.98 28.20 -52.22
C VAL A 108 -1.85 28.89 -51.17
N THR A 109 -2.47 28.08 -50.34
CA THR A 109 -3.21 28.56 -49.14
C THR A 109 -2.36 28.39 -47.92
N VAL A 110 -2.22 29.43 -47.09
CA VAL A 110 -1.44 29.39 -45.85
C VAL A 110 -2.38 29.40 -44.67
N ALA A 111 -2.16 28.49 -43.72
CA ALA A 111 -2.90 28.42 -42.48
C ALA A 111 -2.01 28.00 -41.31
N SER A 112 -2.26 28.55 -40.15
CA SER A 112 -1.54 28.22 -38.94
C SER A 112 -2.43 27.52 -37.93
N THR A 113 -1.93 26.46 -37.31
CA THR A 113 -2.60 25.91 -36.15
C THR A 113 -2.58 26.88 -34.97
N THR A 114 -3.54 26.79 -34.09
CA THR A 114 -3.65 27.66 -32.93
C THR A 114 -2.73 27.20 -31.79
N LYS A 115 -2.54 28.11 -30.83
CA LYS A 115 -1.76 27.86 -29.61
C LYS A 115 -2.44 26.79 -28.75
N LEU A 116 -1.64 25.90 -28.16
CA LEU A 116 -2.11 25.01 -27.09
C LEU A 116 -2.67 25.85 -25.93
N MET A 117 -3.77 25.39 -25.36
CA MET A 117 -4.33 25.94 -24.13
C MET A 117 -3.27 25.92 -23.03
N ASP A 118 -3.15 26.96 -22.27
CA ASP A 118 -2.30 26.96 -21.09
C ASP A 118 -2.90 26.03 -20.02
N SER A 119 -2.11 25.55 -19.10
CA SER A 119 -2.56 24.71 -18.01
C SER A 119 -3.30 25.53 -16.95
N VAL A 120 -3.60 24.90 -15.80
CA VAL A 120 -4.26 25.57 -14.67
C VAL A 120 -3.45 26.80 -14.21
N PRO A 121 -4.10 27.91 -13.84
CA PRO A 121 -3.40 29.15 -13.44
C PRO A 121 -2.59 29.03 -12.16
N PHE A 122 -2.92 28.05 -11.33
CA PHE A 122 -2.27 27.74 -10.07
C PHE A 122 -2.43 26.27 -9.76
N ALA A 123 -1.39 25.63 -9.24
CA ALA A 123 -1.46 24.29 -8.68
C ALA A 123 -0.44 24.14 -7.55
N GLN A 124 -0.74 23.29 -6.58
CA GLN A 124 0.11 22.96 -5.46
C GLN A 124 -0.08 21.50 -5.02
N ALA A 125 0.99 20.83 -4.63
CA ALA A 125 0.93 19.55 -3.93
C ALA A 125 1.18 19.77 -2.44
N ILE A 126 0.30 19.24 -1.60
CA ILE A 126 0.40 19.31 -0.14
C ILE A 126 1.22 18.13 0.33
N TYR A 127 2.31 18.40 1.03
CA TYR A 127 3.26 17.42 1.58
C TYR A 127 2.97 17.11 3.05
N GLY A 128 3.60 16.02 3.56
CA GLY A 128 3.54 15.66 4.98
C GLY A 128 2.22 15.06 5.45
N LEU A 129 1.31 14.72 4.54
CA LEU A 129 0.07 14.03 4.90
C LEU A 129 0.32 12.52 5.11
N PRO A 130 -0.41 11.85 6.01
CA PRO A 130 -0.30 10.41 6.22
C PRO A 130 -0.82 9.64 5.00
N GLU A 131 0.04 8.81 4.40
CA GLU A 131 -0.27 7.88 3.31
C GLU A 131 -1.04 8.48 2.12
N ARG A 132 -0.90 9.78 1.90
CA ARG A 132 -1.54 10.48 0.77
C ARG A 132 -0.81 11.76 0.40
N ILE A 133 -0.96 12.14 -0.86
CA ILE A 133 -0.59 13.45 -1.37
C ILE A 133 -1.86 14.11 -1.90
N LYS A 134 -2.17 15.31 -1.45
CA LYS A 134 -3.28 16.11 -1.94
C LYS A 134 -2.75 17.14 -2.94
N ILE A 135 -3.35 17.16 -4.13
CA ILE A 135 -3.06 18.11 -5.18
C ILE A 135 -4.24 19.04 -5.28
N ILE A 136 -4.00 20.34 -5.27
CA ILE A 136 -5.02 21.37 -5.43
C ILE A 136 -4.65 22.27 -6.60
N TRP A 137 -5.66 22.80 -7.29
CA TRP A 137 -5.47 23.74 -8.38
C TRP A 137 -6.61 24.74 -8.43
N ARG A 138 -6.38 25.83 -9.15
CA ARG A 138 -7.47 26.77 -9.49
C ARG A 138 -8.13 26.29 -10.78
N PRO A 139 -9.47 26.14 -10.81
CA PRO A 139 -10.20 25.78 -12.01
C PRO A 139 -9.86 26.69 -13.19
N HIS A 140 -9.73 26.10 -14.38
CA HIS A 140 -9.43 26.85 -15.58
C HIS A 140 -10.61 27.70 -16.03
N PRO A 141 -10.41 28.98 -16.45
CA PRO A 141 -11.50 29.89 -16.81
C PRO A 141 -12.20 29.53 -18.13
N ASP A 142 -11.54 28.87 -19.07
CA ASP A 142 -12.07 28.53 -20.38
C ASP A 142 -13.25 27.54 -20.28
N LEU A 143 -14.36 27.88 -20.91
CA LEU A 143 -15.61 27.10 -20.89
C LEU A 143 -15.51 25.77 -21.67
N ARG A 144 -14.53 25.61 -22.54
CA ARG A 144 -14.29 24.38 -23.30
C ARG A 144 -13.74 23.26 -22.43
N VAL A 145 -13.25 23.59 -21.23
CA VAL A 145 -12.65 22.61 -20.30
C VAL A 145 -13.72 21.67 -19.79
N LYS A 146 -13.44 20.36 -19.91
CA LYS A 146 -14.27 19.26 -19.42
C LYS A 146 -13.68 18.62 -18.15
N SER A 147 -12.38 18.35 -18.15
CA SER A 147 -11.70 17.59 -17.10
C SER A 147 -10.25 18.01 -16.92
N TYR A 148 -9.61 17.48 -15.87
CA TYR A 148 -8.19 17.64 -15.57
C TYR A 148 -7.52 16.28 -15.57
N VAL A 149 -6.40 16.13 -16.27
CA VAL A 149 -5.59 14.91 -16.29
C VAL A 149 -4.42 15.10 -15.35
N ILE A 150 -4.32 14.24 -14.35
CA ILE A 150 -3.24 14.24 -13.37
C ILE A 150 -2.26 13.14 -13.76
N GLU A 151 -1.01 13.51 -13.98
CA GLU A 151 0.09 12.58 -14.19
C GLU A 151 1.06 12.62 -13.01
N ARG A 152 1.67 11.46 -12.74
CA ARG A 152 2.66 11.26 -11.67
C ARG A 152 3.88 10.54 -12.21
N ARG A 153 5.04 10.85 -11.63
CA ARG A 153 6.26 10.06 -11.75
C ARG A 153 6.97 9.95 -10.40
N SER A 154 7.78 8.91 -10.22
CA SER A 154 8.70 8.84 -9.09
C SER A 154 9.79 9.90 -9.23
N LEU A 155 10.26 10.43 -8.13
CA LEU A 155 11.34 11.42 -8.11
C LEU A 155 12.55 10.90 -8.90
N GLY A 156 13.03 11.73 -9.85
CA GLY A 156 14.16 11.39 -10.73
C GLY A 156 13.82 10.50 -11.93
N SER A 157 12.58 9.98 -12.04
CA SER A 157 12.15 9.23 -13.23
C SER A 157 11.89 10.15 -14.41
N GLN A 158 12.16 9.65 -15.64
CA GLN A 158 11.79 10.36 -16.87
C GLN A 158 10.37 10.02 -17.34
N SER A 159 9.80 8.91 -16.87
CA SER A 159 8.52 8.39 -17.35
C SER A 159 7.35 8.88 -16.51
N TRP A 160 6.42 9.59 -17.16
CA TRP A 160 5.15 10.02 -16.58
C TRP A 160 4.06 8.96 -16.79
N SER A 161 3.19 8.80 -15.80
CA SER A 161 2.01 7.93 -15.90
C SER A 161 0.75 8.68 -15.47
N LYS A 162 -0.34 8.50 -16.23
CA LYS A 162 -1.65 9.04 -15.84
C LYS A 162 -2.12 8.36 -14.56
N ARG A 163 -2.48 9.18 -13.57
CA ARG A 163 -3.03 8.70 -12.27
C ARG A 163 -4.54 8.85 -12.23
N ALA A 164 -5.04 9.96 -12.71
CA ALA A 164 -6.47 10.26 -12.70
C ALA A 164 -6.88 11.16 -13.84
N GLU A 165 -8.15 11.14 -14.15
CA GLU A 165 -8.86 12.17 -14.87
C GLU A 165 -10.01 12.64 -13.97
N VAL A 166 -10.00 13.92 -13.61
CA VAL A 166 -10.99 14.53 -12.71
C VAL A 166 -11.95 15.31 -13.56
N ASP A 167 -13.18 14.81 -13.67
CA ASP A 167 -14.24 15.45 -14.45
C ASP A 167 -14.77 16.71 -13.77
N GLY A 168 -15.26 17.61 -14.61
CA GLY A 168 -15.86 18.86 -14.18
C GLY A 168 -14.88 20.03 -14.18
N ARG A 169 -15.21 21.08 -14.97
CA ARG A 169 -14.39 22.29 -15.10
C ARG A 169 -14.10 22.98 -13.76
N LEU A 170 -15.03 22.89 -12.79
CA LEU A 170 -14.89 23.52 -11.47
C LEU A 170 -14.24 22.62 -10.43
N SER A 171 -13.83 21.41 -10.80
CA SER A 171 -13.05 20.54 -9.91
C SER A 171 -11.69 21.18 -9.61
N ALA A 172 -11.25 21.07 -8.35
CA ALA A 172 -10.10 21.82 -7.83
C ALA A 172 -9.13 20.99 -7.01
N GLU A 173 -9.37 19.69 -6.84
CA GLU A 173 -8.50 18.83 -6.03
C GLU A 173 -8.51 17.36 -6.45
N TYR A 174 -7.41 16.69 -6.13
CA TYR A 174 -7.24 15.25 -6.24
C TYR A 174 -6.40 14.73 -5.08
N ILE A 175 -6.76 13.56 -4.54
CA ILE A 175 -6.01 12.88 -3.48
C ILE A 175 -5.43 11.58 -4.05
N ASP A 176 -4.10 11.51 -4.09
CA ASP A 176 -3.37 10.29 -4.43
C ASP A 176 -3.02 9.52 -3.16
N LYS A 177 -3.54 8.30 -3.00
CA LYS A 177 -3.20 7.41 -1.90
C LYS A 177 -1.90 6.69 -2.23
N VAL A 178 -0.91 6.88 -1.39
CA VAL A 178 0.45 6.33 -1.54
C VAL A 178 1.01 6.00 -0.16
N GLY A 179 2.00 5.11 -0.07
CA GLY A 179 2.60 4.70 1.20
C GLY A 179 3.30 5.85 1.94
N SER A 180 3.67 5.61 3.19
CA SER A 180 4.42 6.56 4.01
C SER A 180 5.84 6.77 3.50
N GLY A 181 6.38 7.98 3.65
CA GLY A 181 7.75 8.34 3.23
C GLY A 181 7.99 8.33 1.72
N GLN A 182 6.94 8.35 0.89
CA GLN A 182 7.04 8.30 -0.56
C GLN A 182 7.06 9.71 -1.16
N SER A 183 7.99 9.93 -2.11
CA SER A 183 8.14 11.18 -2.84
C SER A 183 7.75 11.02 -4.29
N TYR A 184 6.94 11.95 -4.78
CA TYR A 184 6.47 11.95 -6.16
C TYR A 184 6.45 13.34 -6.75
N GLU A 185 6.54 13.41 -8.08
CA GLU A 185 6.29 14.58 -8.89
C GLU A 185 4.98 14.43 -9.65
N TYR A 186 4.27 15.54 -9.79
CA TYR A 186 2.96 15.63 -10.46
C TYR A 186 2.96 16.76 -11.47
N ARG A 187 2.11 16.59 -12.50
CA ARG A 187 1.73 17.68 -13.42
C ARG A 187 0.28 17.51 -13.81
N ILE A 188 -0.34 18.62 -14.13
CA ILE A 188 -1.76 18.72 -14.48
C ILE A 188 -1.89 19.19 -15.91
N PHE A 189 -2.76 18.52 -16.67
CA PHE A 189 -3.23 19.00 -17.96
C PHE A 189 -4.71 19.34 -17.85
N VAL A 190 -5.09 20.37 -18.55
CA VAL A 190 -6.49 20.68 -18.81
C VAL A 190 -6.94 19.90 -20.06
N LYS A 191 -8.11 19.29 -20.02
CA LYS A 191 -8.67 18.54 -21.16
C LYS A 191 -10.01 19.15 -21.59
N THR A 192 -10.14 19.42 -22.87
CA THR A 192 -11.37 19.94 -23.46
C THR A 192 -12.41 18.83 -23.72
N ALA A 193 -13.64 19.23 -24.04
CA ALA A 193 -14.70 18.28 -24.44
C ALA A 193 -14.35 17.49 -25.71
N ASN A 194 -13.53 18.06 -26.60
CA ASN A 194 -13.06 17.41 -27.82
C ASN A 194 -11.85 16.49 -27.58
N GLY A 195 -11.33 16.41 -26.34
CA GLY A 195 -10.20 15.56 -25.97
C GLY A 195 -8.83 16.21 -26.12
N GLU A 196 -8.75 17.48 -26.51
CA GLU A 196 -7.49 18.20 -26.60
C GLU A 196 -6.89 18.43 -25.23
N LEU A 197 -5.57 18.26 -25.09
CA LEU A 197 -4.81 18.53 -23.87
C LEU A 197 -4.10 19.88 -23.95
N SER A 198 -4.06 20.58 -22.84
CA SER A 198 -3.26 21.80 -22.65
C SER A 198 -1.76 21.50 -22.59
N LYS A 199 -0.94 22.54 -22.48
CA LYS A 199 0.42 22.42 -21.94
C LYS A 199 0.34 21.84 -20.51
N PRO A 200 1.38 21.12 -20.03
CA PRO A 200 1.43 20.70 -18.64
C PRO A 200 1.56 21.90 -17.70
N SER A 201 1.12 21.75 -16.46
CA SER A 201 1.45 22.69 -15.38
C SER A 201 2.93 22.64 -15.06
N GLU A 202 3.40 23.55 -14.22
CA GLU A 202 4.66 23.40 -13.49
C GLU A 202 4.68 22.05 -12.76
N ILE A 203 5.90 21.52 -12.54
CA ILE A 203 6.08 20.26 -11.82
C ILE A 203 5.88 20.53 -10.32
N LEU A 204 4.94 19.79 -9.73
CA LEU A 204 4.63 19.82 -8.31
C LEU A 204 5.31 18.64 -7.63
N GLN A 205 6.02 18.88 -6.55
CA GLN A 205 6.67 17.83 -5.77
C GLN A 205 6.07 17.76 -4.37
N ALA A 206 5.84 16.55 -3.87
CA ALA A 206 5.45 16.31 -2.50
C ALA A 206 5.92 14.94 -1.99
N THR A 207 6.08 14.87 -0.67
CA THR A 207 6.45 13.67 0.07
C THR A 207 5.39 13.43 1.15
N THR A 208 4.98 12.19 1.32
CA THR A 208 4.08 11.79 2.42
C THR A 208 4.81 11.82 3.76
N LYS A 209 4.05 11.85 4.85
CA LYS A 209 4.59 11.72 6.21
C LYS A 209 5.36 10.40 6.35
N ASN A 210 6.52 10.46 6.99
CA ASN A 210 7.29 9.27 7.34
C ASN A 210 6.58 8.47 8.44
N LEU A 211 6.88 7.17 8.52
CA LEU A 211 6.51 6.39 9.69
C LEU A 211 7.22 6.93 10.93
N PRO A 212 6.60 6.85 12.13
CA PRO A 212 7.27 7.25 13.37
C PRO A 212 8.50 6.37 13.63
N ASN A 213 9.45 6.93 14.37
CA ASN A 213 10.58 6.14 14.86
C ASN A 213 10.09 5.07 15.83
N GLY A 214 10.61 3.86 15.70
CA GLY A 214 10.30 2.76 16.60
C GLY A 214 10.89 2.94 18.00
N VAL A 215 10.57 2.00 18.86
CA VAL A 215 11.18 1.86 20.18
C VAL A 215 12.55 1.18 20.08
N SER A 216 13.38 1.33 21.09
CA SER A 216 14.69 0.65 21.19
C SER A 216 14.82 -0.08 22.52
N GLN A 217 15.85 -0.95 22.63
CA GLN A 217 16.19 -1.71 23.85
C GLN A 217 14.99 -2.45 24.45
N VAL A 218 14.20 -3.11 23.59
CA VAL A 218 13.08 -3.94 24.09
C VAL A 218 13.66 -5.13 24.84
N THR A 219 13.15 -5.35 26.06
CA THR A 219 13.51 -6.51 26.91
C THR A 219 12.25 -7.16 27.44
N ALA A 220 12.34 -8.43 27.81
CA ALA A 220 11.27 -9.16 28.48
C ALA A 220 11.83 -9.97 29.65
N SER A 221 11.12 -10.00 30.77
CA SER A 221 11.56 -10.73 31.97
C SER A 221 11.47 -12.24 31.78
N SER A 222 12.26 -12.99 32.60
CA SER A 222 12.28 -14.45 32.60
C SER A 222 12.14 -15.09 33.99
N ASN A 223 11.79 -14.30 35.00
CA ASN A 223 11.83 -14.72 36.41
C ASN A 223 10.68 -14.24 37.28
N LEU A 224 9.59 -13.79 36.66
CA LEU A 224 8.41 -13.33 37.39
C LEU A 224 7.33 -14.43 37.43
N PRO A 225 6.71 -14.69 38.59
CA PRO A 225 5.65 -15.69 38.68
C PRO A 225 4.41 -15.25 37.89
N LYS A 226 3.92 -16.13 37.01
CA LYS A 226 2.69 -15.92 36.23
C LYS A 226 2.63 -14.62 35.44
N ARG A 227 3.77 -13.95 35.21
CA ARG A 227 3.85 -12.66 34.53
C ARG A 227 5.15 -12.50 33.76
N ILE A 228 5.08 -11.85 32.60
CA ILE A 228 6.23 -11.37 31.85
C ILE A 228 6.10 -9.84 31.77
N ASN A 229 7.11 -9.13 32.28
CA ASN A 229 7.21 -7.68 32.09
C ASN A 229 8.02 -7.38 30.84
N ILE A 230 7.46 -6.61 29.93
CA ILE A 230 8.11 -6.12 28.72
C ILE A 230 8.43 -4.66 28.95
N SER A 231 9.67 -4.23 28.70
CA SER A 231 10.09 -2.84 28.84
C SER A 231 10.94 -2.39 27.65
N TRP A 232 10.96 -1.09 27.37
CA TRP A 232 11.66 -0.49 26.24
C TRP A 232 12.04 0.96 26.49
N VAL A 233 12.96 1.46 25.66
CA VAL A 233 13.21 2.90 25.56
C VAL A 233 12.23 3.48 24.53
N GLY A 234 11.43 4.42 25.00
CA GLY A 234 10.36 5.01 24.20
C GLY A 234 10.84 5.99 23.14
N THR A 235 9.92 6.41 22.28
CA THR A 235 10.15 7.47 21.30
C THR A 235 10.03 8.85 21.92
N THR A 236 10.75 9.83 21.36
CA THR A 236 10.66 11.25 21.71
C THR A 236 9.85 12.06 20.68
N ALA A 237 9.10 11.40 19.79
CA ALA A 237 8.33 12.07 18.75
C ALA A 237 7.21 12.93 19.37
N GLU A 238 7.09 14.20 18.93
CA GLU A 238 6.07 15.15 19.43
C GLU A 238 4.63 14.74 19.13
N ASP A 239 4.45 13.99 18.07
CA ASP A 239 3.15 13.46 17.62
C ASP A 239 2.88 12.03 18.09
N PHE A 240 3.67 11.53 19.05
CA PHE A 240 3.44 10.23 19.68
C PHE A 240 2.03 10.14 20.28
N LYS A 241 1.39 8.98 20.09
CA LYS A 241 0.07 8.65 20.64
C LYS A 241 0.13 7.50 21.64
N THR A 242 0.66 6.35 21.22
CA THR A 242 0.67 5.13 22.05
C THR A 242 1.72 4.15 21.56
N TYR A 243 2.13 3.22 22.43
CA TYR A 243 2.84 2.01 22.03
C TYR A 243 1.85 0.88 21.82
N ARG A 244 2.14 0.01 20.86
CA ARG A 244 1.40 -1.20 20.61
C ARG A 244 2.31 -2.41 20.87
N VAL A 245 1.88 -3.25 21.80
CA VAL A 245 2.60 -4.46 22.18
C VAL A 245 2.00 -5.64 21.46
N TYR A 246 2.86 -6.44 20.85
CA TYR A 246 2.49 -7.66 20.13
C TYR A 246 3.08 -8.86 20.82
N SER A 247 2.35 -9.98 20.82
CA SER A 247 2.86 -11.25 21.33
C SER A 247 2.64 -12.40 20.34
N SER A 248 3.49 -13.43 20.48
CA SER A 248 3.36 -14.70 19.79
C SER A 248 3.88 -15.82 20.70
N ARG A 249 3.37 -17.04 20.51
CA ARG A 249 3.89 -18.25 21.19
C ARG A 249 5.20 -18.76 20.60
N ASN A 250 5.51 -18.33 19.37
CA ASN A 250 6.70 -18.73 18.65
C ASN A 250 7.19 -17.53 17.82
N GLU A 251 8.50 -17.36 17.68
CA GLU A 251 9.08 -16.25 16.90
C GLU A 251 8.75 -16.28 15.41
N TYR A 252 8.44 -17.47 14.87
CA TYR A 252 8.11 -17.68 13.45
C TYR A 252 6.60 -17.58 13.14
N LEU A 253 5.75 -17.56 14.16
CA LEU A 253 4.30 -17.40 13.98
C LEU A 253 3.89 -15.92 13.90
N PRO A 254 2.71 -15.62 13.34
CA PRO A 254 2.19 -14.27 13.34
C PRO A 254 2.08 -13.68 14.75
N PHE A 255 2.52 -12.44 14.88
CA PHE A 255 2.35 -11.66 16.11
C PHE A 255 0.99 -10.98 16.11
N THR A 256 0.23 -11.14 17.18
CA THR A 256 -1.07 -10.50 17.42
C THR A 256 -0.94 -9.38 18.44
N ILE A 257 -1.79 -8.37 18.34
CA ILE A 257 -1.85 -7.27 19.31
C ILE A 257 -2.24 -7.84 20.66
N LEU A 258 -1.39 -7.62 21.67
CA LEU A 258 -1.64 -7.94 23.06
C LEU A 258 -2.32 -6.77 23.77
N GLY A 259 -1.86 -5.54 23.51
CA GLY A 259 -2.43 -4.33 24.09
C GLY A 259 -1.74 -3.06 23.61
N GLU A 260 -2.24 -1.94 24.12
CA GLU A 260 -1.68 -0.60 23.89
C GLU A 260 -1.42 0.09 25.23
N THR A 261 -0.37 0.91 25.27
CA THR A 261 0.01 1.67 26.48
C THR A 261 0.79 2.94 26.10
N THR A 262 0.73 3.95 26.95
CA THR A 262 1.60 5.14 26.85
C THR A 262 2.83 5.04 27.76
N ALA A 263 2.87 4.03 28.64
CA ALA A 263 4.04 3.74 29.48
C ALA A 263 5.13 3.02 28.67
N ASN A 264 6.36 3.04 29.18
CA ASN A 264 7.50 2.35 28.57
C ASN A 264 7.63 0.88 29.02
N SER A 265 6.54 0.32 29.55
CA SER A 265 6.46 -1.09 29.94
C SER A 265 5.03 -1.61 29.81
N TYR A 266 4.92 -2.94 29.75
CA TYR A 266 3.66 -3.67 29.69
C TYR A 266 3.80 -5.01 30.39
N ASP A 267 2.78 -5.43 31.18
CA ASP A 267 2.74 -6.73 31.84
C ASP A 267 1.81 -7.68 31.10
N ASP A 268 2.35 -8.82 30.69
CA ASP A 268 1.58 -9.94 30.14
C ASP A 268 1.40 -11.02 31.23
N TYR A 269 0.17 -11.29 31.61
CA TYR A 269 -0.19 -12.27 32.63
C TYR A 269 -0.44 -13.63 31.98
N ILE A 270 0.29 -14.64 32.41
CA ILE A 270 0.28 -16.00 31.86
C ILE A 270 0.14 -17.01 32.99
N ASP A 271 -0.89 -17.84 32.96
CA ASP A 271 -1.15 -18.82 34.04
C ASP A 271 -0.15 -19.98 34.10
N ASP A 272 0.60 -20.22 33.02
CA ASP A 272 1.60 -21.28 32.98
C ASP A 272 2.87 -20.89 33.73
N ASN A 273 3.48 -21.85 34.49
CA ASN A 273 4.84 -21.75 34.98
C ASN A 273 5.81 -22.11 33.88
N GLY A 274 6.87 -21.35 33.70
CA GLY A 274 7.83 -21.56 32.61
C GLY A 274 7.24 -21.24 31.22
N GLY A 275 6.09 -20.56 31.17
CA GLY A 275 5.40 -20.22 29.91
C GLY A 275 6.21 -19.23 29.10
N VAL A 276 6.54 -19.58 27.84
CA VAL A 276 7.35 -18.78 26.92
C VAL A 276 6.44 -17.98 25.98
N ARG A 277 6.83 -16.69 25.75
CA ARG A 277 6.24 -15.81 24.74
C ARG A 277 7.32 -14.97 24.07
N PHE A 278 7.00 -14.51 22.85
CA PHE A 278 7.83 -13.59 22.08
C PHE A 278 7.08 -12.29 21.89
N TYR A 279 7.78 -11.17 22.00
CA TYR A 279 7.17 -9.83 21.97
C TYR A 279 7.85 -8.93 20.94
N LYS A 280 7.05 -8.04 20.36
CA LYS A 280 7.50 -6.90 19.58
C LYS A 280 6.74 -5.66 20.05
N VAL A 281 7.38 -4.52 19.98
CA VAL A 281 6.76 -3.24 20.36
C VAL A 281 6.93 -2.23 19.25
N THR A 282 5.89 -1.47 18.96
CA THR A 282 5.88 -0.40 17.98
C THR A 282 5.41 0.91 18.63
N ALA A 283 5.77 2.03 18.03
CA ALA A 283 5.21 3.34 18.35
C ALA A 283 4.14 3.70 17.31
N VAL A 284 3.05 4.28 17.75
CA VAL A 284 1.94 4.76 16.92
C VAL A 284 1.80 6.26 17.12
N ASP A 285 1.69 7.02 16.04
CA ASP A 285 1.51 8.47 16.08
C ASP A 285 0.02 8.89 16.14
N LYS A 286 -0.24 10.20 16.23
CA LYS A 286 -1.60 10.77 16.28
C LYS A 286 -2.39 10.58 14.99
N ASP A 287 -1.70 10.37 13.86
CA ASP A 287 -2.32 10.09 12.56
C ASP A 287 -2.63 8.59 12.37
N GLY A 288 -2.18 7.75 13.31
CA GLY A 288 -2.36 6.30 13.27
C GLY A 288 -1.28 5.57 12.49
N LEU A 289 -0.21 6.25 12.06
CA LEU A 289 0.94 5.60 11.45
C LEU A 289 1.72 4.83 12.51
N GLU A 290 2.12 3.62 12.15
CA GLU A 290 2.82 2.70 13.05
C GLU A 290 4.26 2.49 12.59
N SER A 291 5.20 2.53 13.53
CA SER A 291 6.60 2.26 13.24
C SER A 291 6.82 0.82 12.75
N PRO A 292 7.92 0.55 12.04
CA PRO A 292 8.31 -0.81 11.73
C PRO A 292 8.43 -1.65 13.02
N LYS A 293 8.02 -2.92 12.95
CA LYS A 293 8.23 -3.88 14.03
C LYS A 293 9.70 -4.27 14.09
N GLY A 294 10.31 -4.08 15.25
CA GLY A 294 11.68 -4.49 15.53
C GLY A 294 11.83 -6.01 15.67
N GLU A 295 13.02 -6.44 16.13
CA GLU A 295 13.30 -7.82 16.46
C GLU A 295 12.40 -8.30 17.61
N ALA A 296 12.14 -9.61 17.62
CA ALA A 296 11.37 -10.24 18.67
C ALA A 296 12.24 -10.49 19.91
N VAL A 297 11.72 -10.20 21.09
CA VAL A 297 12.36 -10.57 22.36
C VAL A 297 11.60 -11.71 23.02
N LYS A 298 12.35 -12.67 23.57
CA LYS A 298 11.80 -13.82 24.30
C LYS A 298 11.62 -13.43 25.77
N GLY A 299 10.44 -13.69 26.33
CA GLY A 299 10.15 -13.66 27.75
C GLY A 299 9.69 -15.03 28.25
N GLN A 300 9.79 -15.26 29.56
CA GLN A 300 9.37 -16.49 30.21
C GLN A 300 8.85 -16.20 31.62
N THR A 301 7.78 -16.85 32.04
CA THR A 301 7.36 -16.83 33.43
C THR A 301 8.32 -17.67 34.29
N LEU A 302 8.29 -17.43 35.59
CA LEU A 302 9.09 -18.24 36.53
C LEU A 302 8.72 -19.72 36.39
N ASP A 303 9.74 -20.55 36.25
CA ASP A 303 9.57 -22.01 36.25
C ASP A 303 9.03 -22.54 37.61
N ALA A 304 8.30 -23.61 37.59
CA ALA A 304 7.95 -24.30 38.81
C ALA A 304 9.23 -24.82 39.52
N PRO A 305 9.24 -24.86 40.88
CA PRO A 305 10.30 -25.52 41.60
C PRO A 305 10.44 -27.00 41.19
N ASN A 306 11.61 -27.60 41.39
CA ASN A 306 11.81 -29.02 41.20
C ASN A 306 10.95 -29.85 42.16
N ALA A 307 10.45 -30.98 41.70
CA ALA A 307 9.65 -31.89 42.53
C ALA A 307 10.49 -32.42 43.69
N PRO A 308 9.95 -32.47 44.92
CA PRO A 308 10.57 -33.21 46.01
C PRO A 308 10.70 -34.71 45.67
N SER A 309 11.61 -35.42 46.30
CA SER A 309 11.75 -36.87 46.20
C SER A 309 11.26 -37.54 47.47
N LEU A 310 10.15 -38.31 47.37
CA LEU A 310 9.62 -39.04 48.51
C LEU A 310 10.50 -40.26 48.80
N GLN A 311 11.12 -40.27 49.98
CA GLN A 311 12.12 -41.25 50.39
C GLN A 311 11.50 -42.44 51.11
N SER A 312 10.60 -42.21 52.06
CA SER A 312 9.94 -43.30 52.79
C SER A 312 8.55 -42.89 53.28
N VAL A 313 7.67 -43.90 53.36
CA VAL A 313 6.37 -43.85 54.00
C VAL A 313 6.23 -45.08 54.85
N THR A 314 6.29 -44.93 56.19
CA THR A 314 6.36 -46.02 57.13
C THR A 314 5.36 -45.84 58.29
N GLN A 315 4.76 -46.93 58.76
CA GLN A 315 3.93 -46.87 59.95
C GLN A 315 4.81 -46.81 61.20
N GLU A 316 4.64 -45.78 62.04
CA GLU A 316 5.26 -45.62 63.35
C GLU A 316 4.21 -45.57 64.43
N GLY A 317 3.89 -46.72 65.05
CA GLY A 317 2.82 -46.80 66.06
C GLY A 317 1.43 -46.45 65.46
N LYS A 318 0.79 -45.35 65.92
CA LYS A 318 -0.52 -44.89 65.48
C LYS A 318 -0.45 -43.80 64.40
N ALA A 319 0.70 -43.59 63.80
CA ALA A 319 0.91 -42.60 62.75
C ALA A 319 1.65 -43.22 61.58
N VAL A 320 1.51 -42.59 60.41
CA VAL A 320 2.35 -42.82 59.24
C VAL A 320 3.34 -41.67 59.13
N ARG A 321 4.64 -41.99 59.12
CA ARG A 321 5.70 -41.03 58.87
C ARG A 321 6.05 -40.99 57.42
N ILE A 322 6.01 -39.81 56.84
CA ILE A 322 6.34 -39.49 55.47
C ILE A 322 7.64 -38.68 55.50
N VAL A 323 8.68 -39.13 54.74
CA VAL A 323 9.98 -38.46 54.66
C VAL A 323 10.31 -38.18 53.21
N TRP A 324 10.74 -36.97 52.90
CA TRP A 324 11.13 -36.55 51.56
C TRP A 324 12.45 -35.79 51.56
N GLU A 325 13.04 -35.67 50.42
CA GLU A 325 14.20 -34.83 50.16
C GLU A 325 13.77 -33.64 49.28
N ASN A 326 14.20 -32.43 49.67
CA ASN A 326 13.96 -31.21 48.90
C ASN A 326 15.09 -31.07 47.87
N SER A 327 14.73 -30.91 46.63
CA SER A 327 15.66 -30.73 45.50
C SER A 327 15.74 -29.26 45.00
N ASP A 328 15.01 -28.34 45.61
CA ASP A 328 14.97 -26.94 45.20
C ASP A 328 14.97 -25.97 46.39
N THR A 329 15.99 -25.13 46.49
CA THR A 329 16.16 -24.15 47.58
C THR A 329 15.09 -23.10 47.65
N ARG A 330 14.30 -22.91 46.61
CA ARG A 330 13.16 -21.96 46.57
C ARG A 330 11.95 -22.45 47.37
N VAL A 331 11.88 -23.76 47.64
CA VAL A 331 10.72 -24.32 48.32
C VAL A 331 10.72 -23.89 49.79
N VAL A 332 9.64 -23.27 50.25
CA VAL A 332 9.45 -22.79 51.60
C VAL A 332 8.41 -23.58 52.40
N LYS A 333 7.52 -24.27 51.71
CA LYS A 333 6.49 -25.13 52.29
C LYS A 333 6.18 -26.32 51.40
N TYR A 334 5.47 -27.30 51.94
CA TYR A 334 5.09 -28.50 51.23
C TYR A 334 3.59 -28.74 51.34
N HIS A 335 2.99 -29.24 50.26
CA HIS A 335 1.67 -29.84 50.25
C HIS A 335 1.81 -31.36 50.15
N ILE A 336 1.14 -32.09 51.03
CA ILE A 336 1.13 -33.55 51.03
C ILE A 336 -0.29 -33.99 50.64
N GLU A 337 -0.41 -34.84 49.64
CA GLU A 337 -1.65 -35.46 49.24
C GLU A 337 -1.70 -36.90 49.68
N LYS A 338 -2.81 -37.31 50.28
CA LYS A 338 -3.12 -38.68 50.71
C LYS A 338 -4.31 -39.19 49.95
N SER A 339 -4.25 -40.41 49.44
CA SER A 339 -5.36 -41.10 48.78
C SER A 339 -5.38 -42.58 49.13
N GLN A 340 -6.57 -43.19 49.13
CA GLN A 340 -6.74 -44.65 49.31
C GLN A 340 -6.59 -45.42 48.02
N ILE A 341 -6.70 -44.76 46.88
CA ILE A 341 -6.55 -45.34 45.54
C ILE A 341 -5.52 -44.54 44.76
N LEU A 342 -4.52 -45.26 44.23
CA LEU A 342 -3.46 -44.62 43.42
C LEU A 342 -4.04 -43.93 42.19
N GLY A 343 -3.70 -42.65 41.99
CA GLY A 343 -4.08 -41.88 40.82
C GLY A 343 -5.49 -41.25 40.88
N MET A 344 -6.24 -41.46 41.96
CA MET A 344 -7.51 -40.79 42.20
C MET A 344 -7.35 -39.40 42.83
N VAL A 345 -8.46 -38.68 42.94
CA VAL A 345 -8.51 -37.40 43.66
C VAL A 345 -8.08 -37.65 45.11
N PRO A 346 -7.19 -36.81 45.70
CA PRO A 346 -6.76 -36.98 47.09
C PRO A 346 -7.93 -36.90 48.06
N ASP A 347 -7.95 -37.84 49.02
CA ASP A 347 -8.92 -37.85 50.11
C ASP A 347 -8.63 -36.73 51.12
N GLU A 348 -7.33 -36.46 51.35
CA GLU A 348 -6.85 -35.43 52.27
C GLU A 348 -5.66 -34.69 51.73
N LYS A 349 -5.50 -33.42 52.15
CA LYS A 349 -4.35 -32.56 51.85
C LYS A 349 -3.83 -31.93 53.14
N PHE A 350 -2.51 -31.95 53.30
CA PHE A 350 -1.84 -31.34 54.46
C PHE A 350 -0.88 -30.27 53.94
N GLU A 351 -0.69 -29.21 54.75
CA GLU A 351 0.34 -28.18 54.53
C GLU A 351 1.39 -28.26 55.62
N VAL A 352 2.67 -28.28 55.22
CA VAL A 352 3.82 -28.35 56.14
C VAL A 352 4.78 -27.20 55.86
N MET A 353 5.06 -26.38 56.87
CA MET A 353 5.98 -25.26 56.77
C MET A 353 7.43 -25.73 57.02
N GLY A 354 8.23 -25.77 55.96
CA GLY A 354 9.63 -26.22 56.02
C GLY A 354 9.78 -27.70 56.41
N GLY A 355 11.00 -28.10 56.70
CA GLY A 355 11.31 -29.47 57.09
C GLY A 355 11.30 -30.47 55.93
N ASN A 356 11.47 -31.76 56.26
CA ASN A 356 11.55 -32.87 55.31
C ASN A 356 10.76 -34.10 55.76
N SER A 357 9.88 -33.97 56.73
CA SER A 357 9.04 -35.09 57.22
C SER A 357 7.70 -34.58 57.78
N PHE A 358 6.70 -35.45 57.74
CA PHE A 358 5.36 -35.25 58.26
C PHE A 358 4.85 -36.54 58.89
N SER A 359 4.06 -36.45 59.96
CA SER A 359 3.44 -37.59 60.64
C SER A 359 1.92 -37.45 60.50
N ASP A 360 1.32 -38.34 59.72
CA ASP A 360 -0.12 -38.43 59.54
C ASP A 360 -0.71 -39.36 60.61
N THR A 361 -1.54 -38.80 61.48
CA THR A 361 -2.26 -39.53 62.54
C THR A 361 -3.68 -39.91 62.18
N ASN A 362 -4.17 -39.43 61.04
CA ASN A 362 -5.52 -39.72 60.53
C ASN A 362 -5.51 -41.00 59.65
N ILE A 363 -5.20 -42.14 60.25
CA ILE A 363 -5.07 -43.41 59.58
C ILE A 363 -6.00 -44.48 60.19
N GLU A 364 -6.49 -45.41 59.38
CA GLU A 364 -7.34 -46.50 59.79
C GLU A 364 -6.65 -47.84 59.55
N LYS A 365 -6.79 -48.76 60.54
CA LYS A 365 -6.27 -50.12 60.45
C LYS A 365 -6.90 -50.90 59.26
N GLY A 366 -6.04 -51.60 58.52
CA GLY A 366 -6.45 -52.37 57.33
C GLY A 366 -6.64 -51.58 56.07
N LYS A 367 -6.31 -50.27 56.07
CA LYS A 367 -6.34 -49.42 54.89
C LYS A 367 -4.93 -49.27 54.29
N THR A 368 -4.84 -49.11 52.97
CA THR A 368 -3.69 -48.71 52.23
C THR A 368 -3.79 -47.24 51.84
N TYR A 369 -2.75 -46.47 52.15
CA TYR A 369 -2.69 -45.06 51.79
C TYR A 369 -1.52 -44.78 50.85
N TYR A 370 -1.73 -43.94 49.86
CA TYR A 370 -0.75 -43.44 48.90
C TYR A 370 -0.49 -41.97 49.20
N TYR A 371 0.79 -41.57 49.24
CA TYR A 371 1.22 -40.23 49.50
C TYR A 371 2.03 -39.66 48.36
N LYS A 372 1.83 -38.34 48.09
CA LYS A 372 2.64 -37.52 47.22
C LYS A 372 2.96 -36.20 47.91
N VAL A 373 4.12 -35.63 47.60
CA VAL A 373 4.57 -34.38 48.18
C VAL A 373 4.84 -33.39 47.06
N TYR A 374 4.45 -32.13 47.25
CA TYR A 374 4.69 -31.03 46.36
C TYR A 374 5.44 -29.94 47.11
N GLY A 375 6.45 -29.34 46.51
CA GLY A 375 7.10 -28.13 47.01
C GLY A 375 6.37 -26.88 46.56
N VAL A 376 6.31 -25.89 47.42
CA VAL A 376 5.72 -24.57 47.10
C VAL A 376 6.73 -23.50 47.47
N ASP A 377 7.02 -22.60 46.52
CA ASP A 377 7.93 -21.47 46.74
C ASP A 377 7.25 -20.26 47.43
N GLU A 378 8.04 -19.23 47.69
CA GLU A 378 7.56 -18.01 48.37
C GLU A 378 6.46 -17.26 47.57
N TYR A 379 6.39 -17.48 46.25
CA TYR A 379 5.39 -16.88 45.37
C TYR A 379 4.11 -17.74 45.24
N GLY A 380 4.07 -18.90 45.90
CA GLY A 380 2.95 -19.83 45.81
C GLY A 380 2.99 -20.72 44.57
N VAL A 381 4.11 -20.74 43.83
CA VAL A 381 4.28 -21.62 42.67
C VAL A 381 4.54 -23.04 43.17
N THR A 382 3.69 -23.97 42.74
CA THR A 382 3.76 -25.39 43.17
C THR A 382 4.56 -26.20 42.17
N SER A 383 5.45 -27.08 42.70
CA SER A 383 6.22 -28.03 41.92
C SER A 383 5.34 -29.12 41.29
N PRO A 384 5.86 -29.91 40.35
CA PRO A 384 5.30 -31.21 40.03
C PRO A 384 5.28 -32.12 41.29
N ALA A 385 4.42 -33.15 41.27
CA ALA A 385 4.37 -34.16 42.35
C ALA A 385 5.67 -34.92 42.47
N SER A 386 6.01 -35.32 43.70
CA SER A 386 6.99 -36.37 43.94
C SER A 386 6.57 -37.72 43.31
N ASN A 387 7.46 -38.71 43.33
CA ASN A 387 7.07 -40.13 43.25
C ASN A 387 6.01 -40.43 44.30
N SER A 388 5.19 -41.47 44.07
CA SER A 388 4.17 -41.95 45.03
C SER A 388 4.70 -43.16 45.76
N LEU A 389 4.56 -43.14 47.09
CA LEU A 389 4.80 -44.34 47.95
C LEU A 389 3.54 -44.68 48.70
N SER A 390 3.39 -45.93 49.09
CA SER A 390 2.22 -46.42 49.85
C SER A 390 2.64 -47.16 51.11
N VAL A 391 1.70 -47.23 52.05
CA VAL A 391 1.81 -48.01 53.28
C VAL A 391 0.46 -48.66 53.59
N GLU A 392 0.49 -49.91 53.99
CA GLU A 392 -0.64 -50.65 54.57
C GLU A 392 -0.57 -50.50 56.10
N VAL A 393 -1.65 -50.05 56.71
CA VAL A 393 -1.78 -49.82 58.16
C VAL A 393 -2.19 -51.11 58.85
N ASN A 394 -1.34 -51.64 59.72
CA ASN A 394 -1.56 -52.90 60.46
C ASN A 394 -2.17 -52.66 61.82
#